data_ececd8e8b526423806e2498116dc3640
#
_entry.id   ececd8e8b526423806e2498116dc3640
#
_cell.length_a   1.000
_cell.length_b   1.000
_cell.length_c   1.000
_cell.angle_alpha   90.00
_cell.angle_beta   90.00
_cell.angle_gamma   90.00
#
_symmetry.space_group_name_H-M   'P 1'
#
loop_
_entity.id
_entity.type
_entity.pdbx_description
1 polymer ?
#
loop_
_entity_poly.entity_id
_entity_poly.type
_entity_poly.pdbx_seq_one_letter_code
_entity_poly.pdbx_strand_id
1 'polypeptide(L)'
;MHRPRLKTTTEVFSSPGGDICLLRPSADSDLVLEGAGERDRELVARLDGRTPRPLLEAEFGTAPVAQLLDLLDTEGLVEDAGEYDALADAELRRYDRQRRYFADIAPDGLTAPDCQLRLRSARVVVLGVGGLGTWAALSLACCGVGELTLLDGDVVEISNLNRQVLYSDEDIGRPKAAVAAAAIERFNPGVSAVPVMCTLGTPEAVAEAVRGSSFVVDAADRPAHDIERWVNAACFEHGVPYITMSHFPPFARVGPMYVPGETGCFNCQERAYRRSYELDDHLVEQRRGSPSPAATLGPVCAFVGGQVALDVVHQLTGLCPPASKGSVRVFDTRTLELSSEPVPRDPLCEVCGG
;
A
#
# COMPACT_ATOMS: atom_id res chain seq x y z
N MET A 1 -1.18 -24.26 -15.02
CA MET A 1 0.22 -24.01 -14.58
C MET A 1 1.20 -24.63 -15.56
N HIS A 2 2.19 -23.87 -15.99
CA HIS A 2 3.23 -24.33 -16.93
C HIS A 2 4.47 -24.90 -16.21
N ARG A 3 4.93 -24.22 -15.17
CA ARG A 3 6.06 -24.63 -14.29
C ARG A 3 5.59 -24.61 -12.82
N PRO A 4 4.89 -25.67 -12.37
CA PRO A 4 4.32 -25.70 -11.03
C PRO A 4 5.43 -25.68 -9.95
N ARG A 5 5.17 -24.88 -8.91
CA ARG A 5 6.03 -24.75 -7.75
C ARG A 5 5.20 -24.69 -6.48
N LEU A 6 5.59 -25.44 -5.46
CA LEU A 6 5.04 -25.17 -4.12
C LEU A 6 5.37 -23.74 -3.70
N LYS A 7 4.41 -23.05 -3.11
CA LYS A 7 4.67 -21.73 -2.54
C LYS A 7 5.81 -21.83 -1.54
N THR A 8 6.75 -20.90 -1.61
CA THR A 8 8.02 -20.98 -0.84
C THR A 8 7.84 -20.79 0.67
N THR A 9 6.63 -20.48 1.12
CA THR A 9 6.21 -20.42 2.52
C THR A 9 5.65 -21.76 3.02
N THR A 10 5.43 -22.73 2.12
CA THR A 10 4.97 -24.08 2.46
C THR A 10 6.15 -24.93 2.92
N GLU A 11 6.05 -25.45 4.12
CA GLU A 11 7.03 -26.41 4.67
C GLU A 11 6.54 -27.85 4.40
N VAL A 12 7.43 -28.71 3.95
CA VAL A 12 7.12 -30.11 3.61
C VAL A 12 7.80 -31.03 4.59
N PHE A 13 7.02 -31.85 5.28
CA PHE A 13 7.51 -32.85 6.23
C PHE A 13 6.98 -34.24 5.87
N SER A 14 7.66 -35.29 6.32
CA SER A 14 7.15 -36.65 6.28
C SER A 14 6.82 -37.11 7.69
N SER A 15 5.62 -37.68 7.88
CA SER A 15 5.26 -38.34 9.15
C SER A 15 6.04 -39.65 9.34
N PRO A 16 6.17 -40.18 10.57
CA PRO A 16 6.73 -41.52 10.80
C PRO A 16 5.97 -42.63 10.06
N GLY A 17 4.68 -42.43 9.74
CA GLY A 17 3.84 -43.33 8.94
C GLY A 17 4.07 -43.25 7.44
N GLY A 18 4.83 -42.23 6.99
CA GLY A 18 5.15 -42.03 5.58
C GLY A 18 4.23 -41.03 4.87
N ASP A 19 3.27 -40.40 5.56
CA ASP A 19 2.43 -39.36 4.97
C ASP A 19 3.24 -38.10 4.71
N ILE A 20 2.75 -37.28 3.76
CA ILE A 20 3.34 -35.98 3.46
C ILE A 20 2.50 -34.88 4.15
N CYS A 21 3.13 -34.12 5.03
CA CYS A 21 2.50 -32.98 5.69
C CYS A 21 2.98 -31.68 5.04
N LEU A 22 2.05 -30.88 4.52
CA LEU A 22 2.28 -29.59 3.90
C LEU A 22 1.76 -28.53 4.88
N LEU A 23 2.70 -27.85 5.56
CA LEU A 23 2.40 -26.85 6.58
C LEU A 23 2.57 -25.45 6.00
N ARG A 24 1.56 -24.60 6.21
CA ARG A 24 1.61 -23.19 5.86
C ARG A 24 1.30 -22.37 7.12
N PRO A 25 2.28 -21.63 7.69
CA PRO A 25 2.08 -20.89 8.94
C PRO A 25 0.93 -19.87 8.92
N SER A 26 0.50 -19.43 7.73
CA SER A 26 -0.59 -18.47 7.52
C SER A 26 -1.96 -19.12 7.30
N ALA A 27 -2.06 -20.46 7.27
CA ALA A 27 -3.32 -21.18 7.06
C ALA A 27 -3.93 -21.65 8.40
N ASP A 28 -5.26 -21.78 8.43
CA ASP A 28 -5.98 -22.30 9.58
C ASP A 28 -5.87 -23.83 9.73
N SER A 29 -5.37 -24.52 8.69
CA SER A 29 -5.20 -25.98 8.66
C SER A 29 -4.01 -26.42 7.83
N ASP A 30 -3.40 -27.53 8.25
CA ASP A 30 -2.34 -28.21 7.52
C ASP A 30 -2.96 -29.23 6.55
N LEU A 31 -2.33 -29.42 5.37
CA LEU A 31 -2.72 -30.46 4.43
C LEU A 31 -1.88 -31.72 4.69
N VAL A 32 -2.55 -32.86 4.92
CA VAL A 32 -1.88 -34.15 5.05
C VAL A 32 -2.29 -35.07 3.90
N LEU A 33 -1.31 -35.53 3.12
CA LEU A 33 -1.47 -36.52 2.08
C LEU A 33 -1.23 -37.90 2.72
N GLU A 34 -2.33 -38.54 3.17
CA GLU A 34 -2.26 -39.85 3.83
C GLU A 34 -1.90 -40.97 2.83
N GLY A 35 -1.13 -41.94 3.28
CA GLY A 35 -0.76 -43.11 2.48
C GLY A 35 0.14 -42.78 1.29
N ALA A 36 0.83 -41.64 1.31
CA ALA A 36 1.73 -41.20 0.26
C ALA A 36 2.91 -42.15 0.11
N GLY A 37 3.11 -42.67 -1.13
CA GLY A 37 4.24 -43.53 -1.48
C GLY A 37 5.53 -42.71 -1.73
N GLU A 38 6.62 -43.43 -2.01
CA GLU A 38 7.90 -42.82 -2.39
C GLU A 38 7.75 -41.95 -3.64
N ARG A 39 6.96 -42.44 -4.62
CA ARG A 39 6.71 -41.72 -5.89
C ARG A 39 5.92 -40.42 -5.71
N ASP A 40 5.03 -40.35 -4.72
CA ASP A 40 4.30 -39.12 -4.39
C ASP A 40 5.23 -38.08 -3.75
N ARG A 41 6.16 -38.55 -2.89
CA ARG A 41 7.19 -37.69 -2.31
C ARG A 41 8.14 -37.13 -3.37
N GLU A 42 8.53 -37.95 -4.33
CA GLU A 42 9.36 -37.51 -5.45
C GLU A 42 8.62 -36.46 -6.30
N LEU A 43 7.33 -36.69 -6.61
CA LEU A 43 6.51 -35.73 -7.36
C LEU A 43 6.40 -34.39 -6.62
N VAL A 44 6.09 -34.40 -5.32
CA VAL A 44 6.04 -33.17 -4.48
C VAL A 44 7.38 -32.44 -4.49
N ALA A 45 8.52 -33.16 -4.35
CA ALA A 45 9.85 -32.58 -4.40
C ALA A 45 10.22 -31.97 -5.76
N ARG A 46 9.58 -32.40 -6.84
CA ARG A 46 9.80 -31.90 -8.21
C ARG A 46 8.91 -30.67 -8.55
N LEU A 47 7.99 -30.28 -7.65
CA LEU A 47 7.26 -29.01 -7.74
C LEU A 47 8.16 -27.83 -7.32
N ASP A 48 9.28 -27.68 -8.04
CA ASP A 48 10.37 -26.72 -7.76
C ASP A 48 10.30 -25.44 -8.65
N GLY A 49 9.35 -25.42 -9.60
CA GLY A 49 9.21 -24.34 -10.58
C GLY A 49 10.23 -24.38 -11.72
N ARG A 50 11.09 -25.39 -11.77
CA ARG A 50 12.08 -25.60 -12.84
C ARG A 50 11.63 -26.63 -13.84
N THR A 51 10.92 -27.65 -13.36
CA THR A 51 10.43 -28.77 -14.18
C THR A 51 9.09 -28.39 -14.82
N PRO A 52 9.00 -28.31 -16.17
CA PRO A 52 7.75 -28.07 -16.85
C PRO A 52 6.73 -29.20 -16.60
N ARG A 53 5.44 -28.84 -16.49
CA ARG A 53 4.34 -29.79 -16.28
C ARG A 53 4.35 -31.00 -17.24
N PRO A 54 4.57 -30.84 -18.56
CA PRO A 54 4.62 -32.00 -19.48
C PRO A 54 5.71 -33.01 -19.12
N LEU A 55 6.85 -32.58 -18.55
CA LEU A 55 7.90 -33.48 -18.10
C LEU A 55 7.51 -34.22 -16.82
N LEU A 56 6.81 -33.56 -15.90
CA LEU A 56 6.25 -34.22 -14.72
C LEU A 56 5.20 -35.26 -15.12
N GLU A 57 4.34 -34.93 -16.08
CA GLU A 57 3.32 -35.85 -16.58
C GLU A 57 3.93 -37.05 -17.32
N ALA A 58 5.03 -36.87 -18.04
CA ALA A 58 5.78 -37.97 -18.68
C ALA A 58 6.43 -38.90 -17.68
N GLU A 59 6.94 -38.35 -16.53
CA GLU A 59 7.65 -39.12 -15.50
C GLU A 59 6.68 -39.82 -14.53
N PHE A 60 5.65 -39.08 -14.05
CA PHE A 60 4.75 -39.54 -12.99
C PHE A 60 3.37 -39.95 -13.47
N GLY A 61 3.01 -39.65 -14.71
CA GLY A 61 1.71 -39.89 -15.31
C GLY A 61 0.79 -38.66 -15.24
N THR A 62 -0.04 -38.48 -16.29
CA THR A 62 -0.91 -37.30 -16.43
C THR A 62 -1.93 -37.20 -15.28
N ALA A 63 -2.59 -38.33 -14.93
CA ALA A 63 -3.64 -38.32 -13.91
C ALA A 63 -3.11 -38.03 -12.49
N PRO A 64 -2.02 -38.65 -11.98
CA PRO A 64 -1.46 -38.31 -10.66
C PRO A 64 -0.99 -36.87 -10.58
N VAL A 65 -0.32 -36.33 -11.61
CA VAL A 65 0.11 -34.95 -11.64
C VAL A 65 -1.07 -33.99 -11.61
N ALA A 66 -2.11 -34.24 -12.43
CA ALA A 66 -3.30 -33.40 -12.46
C ALA A 66 -4.02 -33.40 -11.10
N GLN A 67 -4.25 -34.57 -10.50
CA GLN A 67 -4.93 -34.71 -9.20
C GLN A 67 -4.18 -33.98 -8.07
N LEU A 68 -2.85 -34.13 -8.01
CA LEU A 68 -2.05 -33.44 -7.00
C LEU A 68 -2.09 -31.91 -7.21
N LEU A 69 -1.91 -31.45 -8.45
CA LEU A 69 -1.93 -30.00 -8.73
C LEU A 69 -3.30 -29.38 -8.45
N ASP A 70 -4.39 -30.05 -8.80
CA ASP A 70 -5.76 -29.58 -8.53
C ASP A 70 -6.03 -29.48 -7.01
N LEU A 71 -5.55 -30.47 -6.24
CA LEU A 71 -5.64 -30.43 -4.78
C LEU A 71 -4.83 -29.28 -4.20
N LEU A 72 -3.55 -29.16 -4.59
CA LEU A 72 -2.66 -28.10 -4.09
C LEU A 72 -3.10 -26.69 -4.52
N ASP A 73 -3.72 -26.55 -5.68
CA ASP A 73 -4.30 -25.30 -6.15
C ASP A 73 -5.54 -24.91 -5.35
N THR A 74 -6.43 -25.88 -5.09
CA THR A 74 -7.60 -25.67 -4.23
C THR A 74 -7.22 -25.23 -2.82
N GLU A 75 -6.14 -25.81 -2.29
CA GLU A 75 -5.60 -25.44 -0.96
C GLU A 75 -4.69 -24.20 -1.01
N GLY A 76 -4.49 -23.59 -2.18
CA GLY A 76 -3.65 -22.42 -2.35
C GLY A 76 -2.17 -22.63 -2.04
N LEU A 77 -1.64 -23.87 -2.22
CA LEU A 77 -0.27 -24.26 -1.88
C LEU A 77 0.69 -24.23 -3.06
N VAL A 78 0.20 -24.10 -4.30
CA VAL A 78 1.00 -24.12 -5.53
C VAL A 78 0.86 -22.83 -6.31
N GLU A 79 1.88 -22.49 -7.09
CA GLU A 79 1.90 -21.34 -7.99
C GLU A 79 2.63 -21.70 -9.30
N ASP A 80 2.46 -20.90 -10.36
CA ASP A 80 3.21 -21.06 -11.60
C ASP A 80 4.48 -20.19 -11.59
N ALA A 81 5.64 -20.84 -11.52
CA ALA A 81 6.91 -20.13 -11.59
C ALA A 81 7.14 -19.41 -12.95
N GLY A 82 6.40 -19.77 -14.01
CA GLY A 82 6.45 -19.11 -15.30
C GLY A 82 5.98 -17.66 -15.29
N GLU A 83 5.06 -17.32 -14.38
CA GLU A 83 4.53 -15.97 -14.23
C GLU A 83 5.60 -14.96 -13.76
N TYR A 84 6.64 -15.46 -13.07
CA TYR A 84 7.75 -14.64 -12.59
C TYR A 84 8.73 -14.19 -13.66
N ASP A 85 8.65 -14.75 -14.88
CA ASP A 85 9.54 -14.38 -16.00
C ASP A 85 9.34 -12.93 -16.48
N ALA A 86 8.23 -12.27 -16.08
CA ALA A 86 7.97 -10.87 -16.34
C ALA A 86 8.76 -9.89 -15.43
N LEU A 87 9.41 -10.42 -14.38
CA LEU A 87 10.21 -9.65 -13.43
C LEU A 87 11.71 -9.86 -13.68
N ALA A 88 12.48 -8.78 -13.61
CA ALA A 88 13.94 -8.90 -13.71
C ALA A 88 14.55 -9.60 -12.48
N ASP A 89 15.71 -10.25 -12.64
CA ASP A 89 16.42 -10.92 -11.55
C ASP A 89 16.71 -10.02 -10.34
N ALA A 90 16.98 -8.74 -10.58
CA ALA A 90 17.21 -7.77 -9.51
C ALA A 90 15.92 -7.52 -8.70
N GLU A 91 14.75 -7.45 -9.35
CA GLU A 91 13.44 -7.31 -8.71
C GLU A 91 13.09 -8.60 -7.95
N LEU A 92 13.32 -9.76 -8.55
CA LEU A 92 13.10 -11.07 -7.91
C LEU A 92 13.87 -11.21 -6.59
N ARG A 93 15.10 -10.69 -6.53
CA ARG A 93 15.91 -10.69 -5.31
C ARG A 93 15.51 -9.60 -4.33
N ARG A 94 15.26 -8.37 -4.80
CA ARG A 94 14.91 -7.23 -3.95
C ARG A 94 13.60 -7.45 -3.22
N TYR A 95 12.57 -7.92 -3.94
CA TYR A 95 11.21 -8.08 -3.43
C TYR A 95 10.88 -9.54 -3.02
N ASP A 96 11.88 -10.40 -2.76
CA ASP A 96 11.65 -11.82 -2.44
C ASP A 96 10.65 -12.02 -1.31
N ARG A 97 10.83 -11.32 -0.19
CA ARG A 97 9.94 -11.44 0.98
C ARG A 97 8.54 -10.90 0.70
N GLN A 98 8.46 -9.78 0.02
CA GLN A 98 7.18 -9.15 -0.36
C GLN A 98 6.37 -10.03 -1.31
N ARG A 99 7.01 -10.65 -2.30
CA ARG A 99 6.35 -11.57 -3.23
C ARG A 99 5.81 -12.81 -2.53
N ARG A 100 6.52 -13.35 -1.54
CA ARG A 100 6.01 -14.43 -0.69
C ARG A 100 4.76 -14.00 0.07
N TYR A 101 4.81 -12.80 0.67
CA TYR A 101 3.64 -12.22 1.34
C TYR A 101 2.45 -12.10 0.37
N PHE A 102 2.68 -11.59 -0.84
CA PHE A 102 1.62 -11.52 -1.86
C PHE A 102 1.08 -12.91 -2.23
N ALA A 103 1.95 -13.89 -2.45
CA ALA A 103 1.55 -15.25 -2.78
C ALA A 103 0.68 -15.90 -1.71
N ASP A 104 0.92 -15.58 -0.41
CA ASP A 104 0.18 -16.18 0.70
C ASP A 104 -1.23 -15.62 0.88
N ILE A 105 -1.46 -14.35 0.52
CA ILE A 105 -2.74 -13.68 0.79
C ILE A 105 -3.47 -13.19 -0.46
N ALA A 106 -2.91 -13.41 -1.65
CA ALA A 106 -3.57 -13.01 -2.90
C ALA A 106 -4.90 -13.80 -3.08
N PRO A 107 -5.99 -13.10 -3.43
CA PRO A 107 -7.24 -13.76 -3.76
C PRO A 107 -7.11 -14.53 -5.08
N ASP A 108 -8.04 -15.46 -5.34
CA ASP A 108 -8.08 -16.26 -6.56
C ASP A 108 -8.01 -15.38 -7.81
N GLY A 109 -7.17 -15.80 -8.75
CA GLY A 109 -6.96 -15.09 -10.01
C GLY A 109 -6.00 -13.91 -9.95
N LEU A 110 -5.42 -13.59 -8.79
CA LEU A 110 -4.35 -12.60 -8.64
C LEU A 110 -3.05 -13.28 -8.23
N THR A 111 -1.96 -13.01 -8.94
CA THR A 111 -0.65 -13.61 -8.64
C THR A 111 0.30 -12.63 -7.96
N ALA A 112 1.31 -13.15 -7.27
CA ALA A 112 2.33 -12.31 -6.66
C ALA A 112 3.13 -11.47 -7.69
N PRO A 113 3.48 -11.99 -8.87
CA PRO A 113 4.01 -11.17 -9.97
C PRO A 113 3.08 -10.06 -10.42
N ASP A 114 1.76 -10.31 -10.55
CA ASP A 114 0.80 -9.27 -10.93
C ASP A 114 0.80 -8.11 -9.94
N CYS A 115 0.83 -8.42 -8.63
CA CYS A 115 0.93 -7.40 -7.59
C CYS A 115 2.19 -6.54 -7.78
N GLN A 116 3.35 -7.17 -8.01
CA GLN A 116 4.61 -6.44 -8.21
C GLN A 116 4.61 -5.62 -9.49
N LEU A 117 4.05 -6.14 -10.58
CA LEU A 117 3.93 -5.43 -11.86
C LEU A 117 2.99 -4.22 -11.74
N ARG A 118 1.87 -4.36 -11.03
CA ARG A 118 0.95 -3.25 -10.75
C ARG A 118 1.65 -2.14 -9.95
N LEU A 119 2.41 -2.50 -8.90
CA LEU A 119 3.21 -1.52 -8.15
C LEU A 119 4.25 -0.84 -9.02
N ARG A 120 5.01 -1.60 -9.82
CA ARG A 120 6.03 -1.07 -10.73
C ARG A 120 5.46 -0.10 -11.78
N SER A 121 4.24 -0.30 -12.22
CA SER A 121 3.57 0.57 -13.20
C SER A 121 2.86 1.76 -12.56
N ALA A 122 2.70 1.79 -11.25
CA ALA A 122 1.98 2.85 -10.57
C ALA A 122 2.78 4.14 -10.45
N ARG A 123 2.07 5.27 -10.56
CA ARG A 123 2.56 6.63 -10.31
C ARG A 123 1.84 7.19 -9.11
N VAL A 124 2.53 7.38 -8.00
CA VAL A 124 1.95 7.90 -6.78
C VAL A 124 2.46 9.29 -6.50
N VAL A 125 1.55 10.22 -6.29
CA VAL A 125 1.86 11.60 -5.88
C VAL A 125 1.78 11.68 -4.37
N VAL A 126 2.81 12.23 -3.73
CA VAL A 126 2.84 12.53 -2.30
C VAL A 126 2.85 14.04 -2.13
N LEU A 127 1.72 14.57 -1.66
CA LEU A 127 1.57 16.00 -1.36
C LEU A 127 2.06 16.26 0.06
N GLY A 128 3.18 16.95 0.18
CA GLY A 128 3.87 17.19 1.45
C GLY A 128 4.81 16.04 1.84
N VAL A 129 6.12 16.33 1.93
CA VAL A 129 7.15 15.40 2.44
C VAL A 129 7.65 15.82 3.82
N GLY A 130 6.69 16.11 4.70
CA GLY A 130 6.89 16.34 6.13
C GLY A 130 7.02 15.03 6.93
N GLY A 131 6.62 15.07 8.23
CA GLY A 131 6.72 13.93 9.14
C GLY A 131 6.01 12.68 8.62
N LEU A 132 4.73 12.80 8.25
CA LEU A 132 3.93 11.67 7.77
C LEU A 132 4.29 11.28 6.34
N GLY A 133 4.46 12.28 5.44
CA GLY A 133 4.71 12.05 4.03
C GLY A 133 6.05 11.36 3.75
N THR A 134 7.12 11.67 4.51
CA THR A 134 8.43 11.00 4.33
C THR A 134 8.36 9.51 4.66
N TRP A 135 7.62 9.10 5.69
CA TRP A 135 7.43 7.71 6.04
C TRP A 135 6.54 6.96 5.05
N ALA A 136 5.48 7.60 4.56
CA ALA A 136 4.65 7.01 3.50
C ALA A 136 5.45 6.83 2.20
N ALA A 137 6.19 7.85 1.75
CA ALA A 137 7.02 7.79 0.56
C ALA A 137 8.12 6.71 0.65
N LEU A 138 8.82 6.62 1.79
CA LEU A 138 9.83 5.58 2.01
C LEU A 138 9.19 4.19 1.98
N SER A 139 8.05 4.00 2.65
CA SER A 139 7.35 2.71 2.67
C SER A 139 6.88 2.28 1.29
N LEU A 140 6.36 3.19 0.47
CA LEU A 140 6.00 2.93 -0.92
C LEU A 140 7.22 2.60 -1.78
N ALA A 141 8.35 3.30 -1.56
CA ALA A 141 9.61 2.99 -2.23
C ALA A 141 10.15 1.60 -1.84
N CYS A 142 9.99 1.17 -0.56
CA CYS A 142 10.29 -0.20 -0.12
C CYS A 142 9.52 -1.22 -0.96
N CYS A 143 8.25 -0.94 -1.26
CA CYS A 143 7.37 -1.84 -2.01
C CYS A 143 7.59 -1.81 -3.52
N GLY A 144 8.39 -0.87 -4.04
CA GLY A 144 8.72 -0.79 -5.47
C GLY A 144 7.60 -0.17 -6.30
N VAL A 145 6.93 0.86 -5.79
CA VAL A 145 6.10 1.76 -6.61
C VAL A 145 6.99 2.40 -7.67
N GLY A 146 6.58 2.32 -8.94
CA GLY A 146 7.47 2.69 -10.06
C GLY A 146 7.86 4.15 -10.09
N GLU A 147 6.93 5.06 -9.80
CA GLU A 147 7.19 6.50 -9.75
C GLU A 147 6.56 7.13 -8.51
N LEU A 148 7.35 7.94 -7.81
CA LEU A 148 6.92 8.77 -6.69
C LEU A 148 7.16 10.24 -7.03
N THR A 149 6.10 10.99 -7.26
CA THR A 149 6.18 12.45 -7.41
C THR A 149 6.05 13.09 -6.03
N LEU A 150 7.07 13.79 -5.59
CA LEU A 150 7.19 14.34 -4.23
C LEU A 150 7.06 15.85 -4.27
N LEU A 151 5.96 16.39 -3.76
CA LEU A 151 5.70 17.83 -3.75
C LEU A 151 5.92 18.41 -2.36
N ASP A 152 6.76 19.42 -2.26
CA ASP A 152 6.95 20.23 -1.05
C ASP A 152 7.66 21.53 -1.41
N GLY A 153 7.18 22.67 -0.87
CA GLY A 153 7.77 23.98 -1.09
C GLY A 153 8.78 24.41 -0.02
N ASP A 154 8.94 23.63 1.05
CA ASP A 154 9.77 23.98 2.19
C ASP A 154 11.23 23.54 2.02
N VAL A 155 12.07 24.07 2.92
CA VAL A 155 13.44 23.59 3.13
C VAL A 155 13.52 22.73 4.40
N VAL A 156 14.56 21.93 4.48
CA VAL A 156 14.86 21.10 5.65
C VAL A 156 15.32 22.00 6.80
N GLU A 157 14.73 21.81 7.98
CA GLU A 157 15.09 22.48 9.22
C GLU A 157 15.51 21.46 10.28
N ILE A 158 16.34 21.89 11.24
CA ILE A 158 16.76 21.01 12.34
C ILE A 158 15.59 20.45 13.14
N SER A 159 14.51 21.23 13.29
CA SER A 159 13.27 20.82 13.95
C SER A 159 12.53 19.68 13.24
N ASN A 160 12.90 19.36 12.00
CA ASN A 160 12.30 18.29 11.21
C ASN A 160 12.92 16.92 11.52
N LEU A 161 14.20 16.87 11.88
CA LEU A 161 15.02 15.66 11.93
C LEU A 161 14.57 14.63 12.96
N ASN A 162 13.76 15.03 13.94
CA ASN A 162 13.22 14.12 14.94
C ASN A 162 12.09 13.20 14.40
N ARG A 163 11.57 13.46 13.16
CA ARG A 163 10.43 12.73 12.60
C ARG A 163 10.40 12.58 11.09
N GLN A 164 11.18 13.36 10.34
CA GLN A 164 11.23 13.34 8.87
C GLN A 164 12.42 12.49 8.43
N VAL A 165 12.17 11.19 8.18
CA VAL A 165 13.18 10.13 8.07
C VAL A 165 14.10 10.24 6.85
N LEU A 166 13.72 11.01 5.82
CA LEU A 166 14.49 11.13 4.58
C LEU A 166 15.58 12.21 4.63
N TYR A 167 15.72 12.92 5.76
CA TYR A 167 16.65 14.05 5.93
C TYR A 167 17.67 13.79 7.02
N SER A 168 18.83 14.43 6.88
CA SER A 168 19.94 14.45 7.83
C SER A 168 20.40 15.86 8.14
N ASP A 169 21.33 16.03 9.10
CA ASP A 169 21.91 17.33 9.45
C ASP A 169 22.58 18.01 8.23
N GLU A 170 23.14 17.24 7.29
CA GLU A 170 23.79 17.76 6.08
C GLU A 170 22.78 18.37 5.08
N ASP A 171 21.50 18.11 5.25
CA ASP A 171 20.45 18.58 4.35
C ASP A 171 19.78 19.87 4.80
N ILE A 172 20.14 20.39 5.98
CA ILE A 172 19.56 21.64 6.53
C ILE A 172 19.70 22.78 5.54
N GLY A 173 18.58 23.45 5.25
CA GLY A 173 18.51 24.57 4.28
C GLY A 173 18.28 24.13 2.84
N ARG A 174 18.35 22.85 2.51
CA ARG A 174 18.08 22.33 1.16
C ARG A 174 16.58 22.08 0.94
N PRO A 175 16.05 22.17 -0.30
CA PRO A 175 14.66 21.89 -0.61
C PRO A 175 14.25 20.46 -0.22
N LYS A 176 13.17 20.31 0.57
CA LYS A 176 12.70 19.01 1.06
C LYS A 176 12.42 18.01 -0.07
N ALA A 177 11.68 18.43 -1.11
CA ALA A 177 11.32 17.54 -2.21
C ALA A 177 12.56 16.98 -2.93
N ALA A 178 13.57 17.82 -3.17
CA ALA A 178 14.81 17.40 -3.85
C ALA A 178 15.62 16.41 -3.00
N VAL A 179 15.74 16.68 -1.69
CA VAL A 179 16.47 15.79 -0.77
C VAL A 179 15.74 14.46 -0.61
N ALA A 180 14.41 14.50 -0.44
CA ALA A 180 13.59 13.29 -0.33
C ALA A 180 13.71 12.40 -1.58
N ALA A 181 13.65 12.99 -2.78
CA ALA A 181 13.81 12.26 -4.03
C ALA A 181 15.18 11.57 -4.12
N ALA A 182 16.25 12.28 -3.85
CA ALA A 182 17.60 11.71 -3.85
C ALA A 182 17.78 10.60 -2.79
N ALA A 183 17.14 10.74 -1.62
CA ALA A 183 17.17 9.71 -0.59
C ALA A 183 16.42 8.45 -1.02
N ILE A 184 15.27 8.58 -1.66
CA ILE A 184 14.47 7.46 -2.18
C ILE A 184 15.21 6.71 -3.29
N GLU A 185 15.78 7.41 -4.28
CA GLU A 185 16.53 6.77 -5.37
C GLU A 185 17.78 6.06 -4.88
N ARG A 186 18.48 6.63 -3.89
CA ARG A 186 19.60 5.96 -3.22
C ARG A 186 19.15 4.70 -2.48
N PHE A 187 17.99 4.73 -1.83
CA PHE A 187 17.42 3.60 -1.11
C PHE A 187 16.94 2.49 -2.06
N ASN A 188 16.20 2.86 -3.10
CA ASN A 188 15.69 1.93 -4.11
C ASN A 188 15.87 2.50 -5.53
N PRO A 189 16.98 2.16 -6.22
CA PRO A 189 17.24 2.64 -7.59
C PRO A 189 16.23 2.18 -8.64
N GLY A 190 15.34 1.24 -8.30
CA GLY A 190 14.24 0.81 -9.17
C GLY A 190 13.00 1.71 -9.11
N VAL A 191 13.01 2.74 -8.25
CA VAL A 191 11.94 3.72 -8.09
C VAL A 191 12.38 5.05 -8.67
N SER A 192 11.61 5.63 -9.57
CA SER A 192 11.81 7.01 -10.06
C SER A 192 11.20 7.98 -9.05
N ALA A 193 12.00 8.86 -8.48
CA ALA A 193 11.53 9.89 -7.55
C ALA A 193 11.62 11.27 -8.18
N VAL A 194 10.45 11.87 -8.49
CA VAL A 194 10.35 13.16 -9.19
C VAL A 194 10.11 14.27 -8.15
N PRO A 195 11.08 15.15 -7.89
CA PRO A 195 10.88 16.26 -6.96
C PRO A 195 10.14 17.42 -7.63
N VAL A 196 9.11 17.93 -6.96
CA VAL A 196 8.39 19.13 -7.37
C VAL A 196 8.45 20.16 -6.25
N MET A 197 9.29 21.15 -6.41
CA MET A 197 9.52 22.22 -5.44
C MET A 197 8.48 23.32 -5.66
N CYS A 198 7.27 23.13 -5.19
CA CYS A 198 6.22 24.11 -5.30
C CYS A 198 5.37 24.14 -4.02
N THR A 199 4.76 25.30 -3.78
CA THR A 199 3.70 25.45 -2.78
C THR A 199 2.36 25.24 -3.48
N LEU A 200 1.52 24.35 -2.95
CA LEU A 200 0.17 24.11 -3.45
C LEU A 200 -0.77 25.25 -3.05
N GLY A 201 -0.56 26.42 -3.65
CA GLY A 201 -1.25 27.67 -3.29
C GLY A 201 -2.55 27.92 -4.05
N THR A 202 -2.88 27.11 -5.06
CA THR A 202 -4.10 27.27 -5.88
C THR A 202 -4.70 25.91 -6.27
N PRO A 203 -6.02 25.87 -6.57
CA PRO A 203 -6.67 24.65 -7.06
C PRO A 203 -6.05 24.09 -8.35
N GLU A 204 -5.60 24.98 -9.25
CA GLU A 204 -5.00 24.60 -10.54
C GLU A 204 -3.66 23.89 -10.35
N ALA A 205 -2.84 24.35 -9.39
CA ALA A 205 -1.57 23.70 -9.04
C ALA A 205 -1.79 22.28 -8.51
N VAL A 206 -2.85 22.08 -7.71
CA VAL A 206 -3.22 20.76 -7.20
C VAL A 206 -3.74 19.87 -8.35
N ALA A 207 -4.60 20.38 -9.22
CA ALA A 207 -5.12 19.63 -10.37
C ALA A 207 -4.01 19.19 -11.32
N GLU A 208 -3.02 20.05 -11.57
CA GLU A 208 -1.86 19.70 -12.39
C GLU A 208 -1.01 18.60 -11.73
N ALA A 209 -0.80 18.69 -10.41
CA ALA A 209 -0.03 17.71 -9.65
C ALA A 209 -0.69 16.31 -9.65
N VAL A 210 -2.02 16.25 -9.62
CA VAL A 210 -2.80 15.00 -9.56
C VAL A 210 -2.93 14.34 -10.92
N ARG A 211 -2.88 15.11 -12.00
CA ARG A 211 -3.16 14.64 -13.35
C ARG A 211 -2.26 13.47 -13.77
N GLY A 212 -2.92 12.37 -14.21
CA GLY A 212 -2.23 11.18 -14.72
C GLY A 212 -1.56 10.32 -13.65
N SER A 213 -1.77 10.61 -12.37
CA SER A 213 -1.35 9.73 -11.30
C SER A 213 -2.28 8.53 -11.14
N SER A 214 -1.77 7.44 -10.57
CA SER A 214 -2.55 6.26 -10.20
C SER A 214 -3.16 6.40 -8.81
N PHE A 215 -2.54 7.22 -7.96
CA PHE A 215 -2.94 7.42 -6.56
C PHE A 215 -2.32 8.69 -5.99
N VAL A 216 -3.01 9.33 -5.02
CA VAL A 216 -2.50 10.48 -4.29
C VAL A 216 -2.47 10.20 -2.79
N VAL A 217 -1.33 10.46 -2.17
CA VAL A 217 -1.16 10.50 -0.70
C VAL A 217 -1.15 11.95 -0.27
N ASP A 218 -2.20 12.36 0.42
CA ASP A 218 -2.35 13.74 0.90
C ASP A 218 -1.81 13.85 2.34
N ALA A 219 -0.61 14.39 2.44
CA ALA A 219 0.08 14.74 3.69
C ALA A 219 0.32 16.25 3.79
N ALA A 220 -0.32 17.05 2.92
CA ALA A 220 -0.23 18.50 2.94
C ALA A 220 -1.13 19.10 4.05
N ASP A 221 -0.63 20.11 4.74
CA ASP A 221 -1.35 20.83 5.79
C ASP A 221 -1.61 22.31 5.44
N ARG A 222 -1.18 22.73 4.25
CA ARG A 222 -1.28 24.12 3.80
C ARG A 222 -1.74 24.23 2.34
N PRO A 223 -2.58 25.22 2.03
CA PRO A 223 -3.29 26.13 2.93
C PRO A 223 -4.34 25.38 3.77
N ALA A 224 -4.36 25.65 5.07
CA ALA A 224 -5.26 24.93 5.99
C ALA A 224 -6.73 25.05 5.53
N HIS A 225 -7.46 23.92 5.55
CA HIS A 225 -8.86 23.75 5.12
C HIS A 225 -9.14 23.88 3.61
N ASP A 226 -8.29 24.54 2.86
CA ASP A 226 -8.50 24.67 1.42
C ASP A 226 -7.84 23.53 0.66
N ILE A 227 -6.68 23.08 1.13
CA ILE A 227 -5.93 22.00 0.47
C ILE A 227 -6.75 20.72 0.32
N GLU A 228 -7.44 20.29 1.38
CA GLU A 228 -8.26 19.07 1.34
C GLU A 228 -9.40 19.18 0.33
N ARG A 229 -10.02 20.37 0.19
CA ARG A 229 -11.07 20.62 -0.79
C ARG A 229 -10.53 20.62 -2.22
N TRP A 230 -9.35 21.22 -2.44
CA TRP A 230 -8.71 21.25 -3.75
C TRP A 230 -8.25 19.86 -4.18
N VAL A 231 -7.64 19.09 -3.27
CA VAL A 231 -7.26 17.69 -3.53
C VAL A 231 -8.49 16.85 -3.83
N ASN A 232 -9.56 16.98 -3.03
CA ASN A 232 -10.81 16.28 -3.25
C ASN A 232 -11.40 16.60 -4.64
N ALA A 233 -11.51 17.88 -4.99
CA ALA A 233 -12.05 18.29 -6.28
C ALA A 233 -11.22 17.75 -7.45
N ALA A 234 -9.89 17.92 -7.40
CA ALA A 234 -8.98 17.47 -8.43
C ALA A 234 -9.00 15.93 -8.58
N CYS A 235 -8.94 15.19 -7.47
CA CYS A 235 -8.94 13.72 -7.49
C CYS A 235 -10.26 13.17 -8.06
N PHE A 236 -11.40 13.74 -7.69
CA PHE A 236 -12.69 13.30 -8.20
C PHE A 236 -12.90 13.70 -9.68
N GLU A 237 -12.45 14.88 -10.10
CA GLU A 237 -12.48 15.30 -11.51
C GLU A 237 -11.66 14.37 -12.41
N HIS A 238 -10.48 13.94 -11.94
CA HIS A 238 -9.58 13.08 -12.72
C HIS A 238 -9.79 11.57 -12.47
N GLY A 239 -10.73 11.18 -11.61
CA GLY A 239 -10.98 9.77 -11.28
C GLY A 239 -9.83 9.10 -10.51
N VAL A 240 -9.01 9.86 -9.78
CA VAL A 240 -7.84 9.37 -9.04
C VAL A 240 -8.20 9.11 -7.58
N PRO A 241 -7.97 7.90 -7.05
CA PRO A 241 -8.13 7.63 -5.63
C PRO A 241 -7.07 8.35 -4.80
N TYR A 242 -7.45 8.76 -3.59
CA TYR A 242 -6.50 9.39 -2.68
C TYR A 242 -6.77 9.01 -1.22
N ILE A 243 -5.76 9.16 -0.37
CA ILE A 243 -5.82 8.90 1.06
C ILE A 243 -5.30 10.09 1.84
N THR A 244 -5.99 10.44 2.92
CA THR A 244 -5.55 11.47 3.87
C THR A 244 -4.89 10.83 5.09
N MET A 245 -4.14 11.62 5.84
CA MET A 245 -3.54 11.20 7.10
C MET A 245 -3.34 12.39 8.04
N SER A 246 -3.48 12.17 9.34
CA SER A 246 -3.25 13.22 10.32
C SER A 246 -2.86 12.68 11.68
N HIS A 247 -2.29 13.55 12.52
CA HIS A 247 -1.97 13.23 13.89
C HIS A 247 -2.26 14.44 14.80
N PHE A 248 -3.15 14.24 15.74
CA PHE A 248 -3.49 15.19 16.80
C PHE A 248 -3.45 14.44 18.13
N PRO A 249 -2.39 14.57 18.92
CA PRO A 249 -2.25 13.82 20.15
C PRO A 249 -3.50 13.88 21.05
N PRO A 250 -4.00 12.78 21.59
CA PRO A 250 -3.39 11.44 21.52
C PRO A 250 -3.82 10.59 20.31
N PHE A 251 -4.49 11.14 19.32
CA PHE A 251 -5.07 10.38 18.22
C PHE A 251 -4.25 10.49 16.94
N ALA A 252 -3.97 9.33 16.32
CA ALA A 252 -3.42 9.20 14.99
C ALA A 252 -4.53 8.71 14.03
N ARG A 253 -4.59 9.27 12.82
CA ARG A 253 -5.64 8.98 11.84
C ARG A 253 -5.04 8.51 10.52
N VAL A 254 -5.54 7.39 10.02
CA VAL A 254 -5.23 6.82 8.70
C VAL A 254 -6.50 6.87 7.86
N GLY A 255 -6.40 7.49 6.71
CA GLY A 255 -7.57 7.74 5.88
C GLY A 255 -8.40 8.96 6.32
N PRO A 256 -9.57 9.13 5.68
CA PRO A 256 -10.18 8.16 4.79
C PRO A 256 -9.42 7.99 3.48
N MET A 257 -9.51 6.78 2.90
CA MET A 257 -9.24 6.61 1.49
C MET A 257 -10.54 6.91 0.72
N TYR A 258 -10.46 7.84 -0.19
CA TYR A 258 -11.54 8.22 -1.07
C TYR A 258 -11.30 7.64 -2.46
N VAL A 259 -12.30 6.92 -2.97
CA VAL A 259 -12.25 6.30 -4.30
C VAL A 259 -13.41 6.85 -5.12
N PRO A 260 -13.13 7.64 -6.18
CA PRO A 260 -14.17 8.19 -7.04
C PRO A 260 -15.12 7.11 -7.57
N GLY A 261 -16.43 7.35 -7.44
CA GLY A 261 -17.47 6.40 -7.82
C GLY A 261 -17.81 5.34 -6.77
N GLU A 262 -16.93 5.06 -5.79
CA GLU A 262 -17.12 3.97 -4.83
C GLU A 262 -17.43 4.48 -3.41
N THR A 263 -16.77 5.55 -2.96
CA THR A 263 -16.93 6.07 -1.59
C THR A 263 -17.59 7.44 -1.57
N GLY A 264 -17.99 7.90 -0.37
CA GLY A 264 -18.19 9.33 -0.14
C GLY A 264 -16.88 10.09 -0.36
N CYS A 265 -16.95 11.41 -0.49
CA CYS A 265 -15.79 12.29 -0.68
C CYS A 265 -15.55 13.17 0.55
N PHE A 266 -14.49 14.00 0.52
CA PHE A 266 -14.21 14.94 1.62
C PHE A 266 -15.39 15.89 1.91
N ASN A 267 -16.10 16.39 0.88
CA ASN A 267 -17.28 17.24 1.08
C ASN A 267 -18.41 16.50 1.81
N CYS A 268 -18.57 15.20 1.57
CA CYS A 268 -19.52 14.37 2.32
C CYS A 268 -19.13 14.26 3.80
N GLN A 269 -17.86 14.02 4.07
CA GLN A 269 -17.31 13.96 5.43
C GLN A 269 -17.48 15.29 6.16
N GLU A 270 -17.11 16.40 5.52
CA GLU A 270 -17.24 17.74 6.08
C GLU A 270 -18.71 18.07 6.44
N ARG A 271 -19.64 17.75 5.54
CA ARG A 271 -21.10 17.92 5.79
C ARG A 271 -21.57 17.06 6.96
N ALA A 272 -21.09 15.82 7.07
CA ALA A 272 -21.44 14.94 8.19
C ALA A 272 -20.90 15.49 9.53
N TYR A 273 -19.66 15.98 9.56
CA TYR A 273 -19.10 16.62 10.75
C TYR A 273 -19.84 17.89 11.15
N ARG A 274 -20.17 18.76 10.20
CA ARG A 274 -20.95 19.99 10.48
C ARG A 274 -22.30 19.66 11.11
N ARG A 275 -23.00 18.63 10.62
CA ARG A 275 -24.28 18.19 11.21
C ARG A 275 -24.13 17.60 12.62
N SER A 276 -23.02 16.89 12.89
CA SER A 276 -22.80 16.19 14.17
C SER A 276 -22.31 17.10 15.28
N TYR A 277 -21.56 18.15 14.95
CA TYR A 277 -20.88 19.01 15.93
C TYR A 277 -21.40 20.45 15.99
N GLU A 278 -22.46 20.79 15.22
CA GLU A 278 -22.97 22.16 15.12
C GLU A 278 -21.84 23.19 14.96
N LEU A 279 -20.83 22.88 14.14
CA LEU A 279 -19.67 23.71 13.96
C LEU A 279 -20.06 25.04 13.33
N ASP A 280 -19.82 26.12 14.07
CA ASP A 280 -19.99 27.47 13.58
C ASP A 280 -18.91 27.78 12.52
N ASP A 281 -19.34 28.27 11.36
CA ASP A 281 -18.46 28.67 10.27
C ASP A 281 -17.42 29.70 10.73
N HIS A 282 -17.77 30.53 11.70
CA HIS A 282 -16.86 31.51 12.31
C HIS A 282 -15.67 30.84 13.03
N LEU A 283 -15.87 29.71 13.73
CA LEU A 283 -14.79 28.96 14.37
C LEU A 283 -13.87 28.30 13.34
N VAL A 284 -14.43 27.84 12.22
CA VAL A 284 -13.66 27.28 11.11
C VAL A 284 -12.76 28.37 10.50
N GLU A 285 -13.32 29.58 10.28
CA GLU A 285 -12.59 30.71 9.72
C GLU A 285 -11.49 31.21 10.66
N GLN A 286 -11.73 31.26 11.97
CA GLN A 286 -10.71 31.61 12.96
C GLN A 286 -9.54 30.63 12.96
N ARG A 287 -9.79 29.33 12.74
CA ARG A 287 -8.73 28.32 12.66
C ARG A 287 -7.87 28.44 11.41
N ARG A 288 -8.41 28.94 10.28
CA ARG A 288 -7.64 29.21 9.07
C ARG A 288 -6.46 30.14 9.28
N GLY A 289 -6.61 31.14 10.17
CA GLY A 289 -5.58 32.12 10.49
C GLY A 289 -4.65 31.74 11.65
N SER A 290 -4.87 30.63 12.34
CA SER A 290 -4.11 30.25 13.53
C SER A 290 -2.96 29.30 13.19
N PRO A 291 -1.69 29.74 13.31
CA PRO A 291 -0.56 28.83 13.19
C PRO A 291 -0.49 27.95 14.44
N SER A 292 -0.99 26.74 14.38
CA SER A 292 -0.74 25.75 15.44
C SER A 292 0.35 24.81 14.98
N PRO A 293 1.55 24.84 15.60
CA PRO A 293 2.57 23.85 15.29
C PRO A 293 2.05 22.47 15.69
N ALA A 294 2.07 21.53 14.73
CA ALA A 294 1.62 20.18 14.97
C ALA A 294 2.53 19.49 16.00
N ALA A 295 1.96 19.14 17.15
CA ALA A 295 2.64 18.28 18.12
C ALA A 295 2.69 16.85 17.55
N THR A 296 3.88 16.32 17.33
CA THR A 296 4.05 15.00 16.69
C THR A 296 5.30 14.29 17.19
N LEU A 297 5.34 12.97 17.00
CA LEU A 297 6.41 12.09 17.45
C LEU A 297 6.84 11.17 16.30
N GLY A 298 8.15 10.97 16.10
CA GLY A 298 8.70 10.14 15.02
C GLY A 298 8.07 8.75 14.91
N PRO A 299 7.98 7.94 15.99
CA PRO A 299 7.29 6.64 15.95
C PRO A 299 5.83 6.70 15.50
N VAL A 300 5.09 7.76 15.84
CA VAL A 300 3.71 7.94 15.38
C VAL A 300 3.67 8.24 13.88
N CYS A 301 4.60 9.07 13.40
CA CYS A 301 4.74 9.32 11.96
C CYS A 301 5.06 8.04 11.19
N ALA A 302 5.97 7.21 11.70
CA ALA A 302 6.31 5.92 11.11
C ALA A 302 5.11 4.97 11.06
N PHE A 303 4.36 4.87 12.15
CA PHE A 303 3.16 4.05 12.24
C PHE A 303 2.09 4.48 11.22
N VAL A 304 1.73 5.77 11.20
CA VAL A 304 0.73 6.31 10.29
C VAL A 304 1.17 6.17 8.83
N GLY A 305 2.41 6.57 8.51
CA GLY A 305 2.95 6.47 7.15
C GLY A 305 3.01 5.04 6.64
N GLY A 306 3.36 4.08 7.51
CA GLY A 306 3.35 2.64 7.19
C GLY A 306 1.94 2.10 6.92
N GLN A 307 0.95 2.47 7.75
CA GLN A 307 -0.45 2.07 7.54
C GLN A 307 -1.03 2.65 6.25
N VAL A 308 -0.76 3.93 5.96
CA VAL A 308 -1.16 4.57 4.70
C VAL A 308 -0.54 3.84 3.51
N ALA A 309 0.76 3.54 3.55
CA ALA A 309 1.44 2.83 2.47
C ALA A 309 0.85 1.42 2.26
N LEU A 310 0.48 0.70 3.33
CA LEU A 310 -0.17 -0.61 3.23
C LEU A 310 -1.52 -0.50 2.51
N ASP A 311 -2.36 0.46 2.87
CA ASP A 311 -3.64 0.70 2.21
C ASP A 311 -3.47 1.09 0.73
N VAL A 312 -2.45 1.91 0.40
CA VAL A 312 -2.10 2.26 -0.99
C VAL A 312 -1.67 1.02 -1.76
N VAL A 313 -0.82 0.16 -1.18
CA VAL A 313 -0.42 -1.12 -1.80
C VAL A 313 -1.65 -1.99 -2.07
N HIS A 314 -2.54 -2.14 -1.11
CA HIS A 314 -3.78 -2.91 -1.27
C HIS A 314 -4.66 -2.36 -2.41
N GLN A 315 -4.83 -1.03 -2.48
CA GLN A 315 -5.62 -0.38 -3.53
C GLN A 315 -5.00 -0.58 -4.92
N LEU A 316 -3.69 -0.39 -5.04
CA LEU A 316 -2.99 -0.49 -6.32
C LEU A 316 -2.90 -1.93 -6.83
N THR A 317 -2.72 -2.89 -5.93
CA THR A 317 -2.57 -4.30 -6.31
C THR A 317 -3.89 -5.05 -6.40
N GLY A 318 -4.91 -4.63 -5.67
CA GLY A 318 -6.14 -5.41 -5.48
C GLY A 318 -5.97 -6.60 -4.55
N LEU A 319 -4.86 -6.65 -3.78
CA LEU A 319 -4.52 -7.76 -2.89
C LEU A 319 -5.56 -7.97 -1.78
N CYS A 320 -5.97 -6.89 -1.14
CA CYS A 320 -7.02 -6.86 -0.12
C CYS A 320 -7.80 -5.54 -0.23
N PRO A 321 -9.04 -5.48 0.25
CA PRO A 321 -9.73 -4.21 0.43
C PRO A 321 -8.95 -3.32 1.41
N PRO A 322 -8.62 -2.05 1.05
CA PRO A 322 -7.94 -1.14 1.97
C PRO A 322 -8.77 -0.90 3.23
N ALA A 323 -8.13 -0.95 4.41
CA ALA A 323 -8.82 -0.83 5.68
C ALA A 323 -9.46 0.55 5.92
N SER A 324 -8.90 1.61 5.31
CA SER A 324 -9.41 2.98 5.38
C SER A 324 -10.35 3.37 4.24
N LYS A 325 -10.71 2.46 3.32
CA LYS A 325 -11.59 2.77 2.19
C LYS A 325 -12.97 3.22 2.67
N GLY A 326 -13.33 4.49 2.43
CA GLY A 326 -14.57 5.10 2.87
C GLY A 326 -14.70 5.25 4.39
N SER A 327 -13.61 5.15 5.16
CA SER A 327 -13.62 5.30 6.61
C SER A 327 -12.30 5.85 7.15
N VAL A 328 -12.36 6.57 8.27
CA VAL A 328 -11.16 6.96 9.03
C VAL A 328 -10.84 5.88 10.04
N ARG A 329 -9.60 5.43 10.08
CA ARG A 329 -9.08 4.57 11.15
C ARG A 329 -8.43 5.46 12.21
N VAL A 330 -8.96 5.46 13.42
CA VAL A 330 -8.48 6.30 14.53
C VAL A 330 -7.80 5.43 15.58
N PHE A 331 -6.55 5.72 15.85
CA PHE A 331 -5.73 5.04 16.85
C PHE A 331 -5.49 5.96 18.05
N ASP A 332 -5.79 5.50 19.24
CA ASP A 332 -5.30 6.15 20.46
C ASP A 332 -3.84 5.74 20.71
N THR A 333 -2.92 6.65 20.56
CA THR A 333 -1.47 6.38 20.67
C THR A 333 -1.02 6.02 22.10
N ARG A 334 -1.88 6.13 23.10
CA ARG A 334 -1.61 5.75 24.51
C ARG A 334 -1.96 4.29 24.76
N THR A 335 -3.06 3.78 24.15
CA THR A 335 -3.60 2.44 24.38
C THR A 335 -3.45 1.52 23.18
N LEU A 336 -3.20 2.09 21.99
CA LEU A 336 -3.21 1.43 20.68
C LEU A 336 -4.59 0.87 20.31
N GLU A 337 -5.64 1.30 20.99
CA GLU A 337 -7.00 0.99 20.59
C GLU A 337 -7.34 1.61 19.25
N LEU A 338 -8.05 0.83 18.46
CA LEU A 338 -8.47 1.19 17.11
C LEU A 338 -9.99 1.37 17.06
N SER A 339 -10.42 2.51 16.54
CA SER A 339 -11.81 2.73 16.13
C SER A 339 -11.90 3.05 14.64
N SER A 340 -13.11 2.96 14.08
CA SER A 340 -13.38 3.26 12.68
C SER A 340 -14.57 4.20 12.57
N GLU A 341 -14.38 5.32 11.87
CA GLU A 341 -15.41 6.32 11.61
C GLU A 341 -15.77 6.28 10.12
N PRO A 342 -16.96 5.79 9.73
CA PRO A 342 -17.33 5.73 8.32
C PRO A 342 -17.60 7.14 7.75
N VAL A 343 -17.28 7.32 6.46
CA VAL A 343 -17.63 8.51 5.69
C VAL A 343 -18.90 8.20 4.88
N PRO A 344 -20.07 8.68 5.32
CA PRO A 344 -21.31 8.42 4.59
C PRO A 344 -21.32 9.20 3.26
N ARG A 345 -21.77 8.54 2.18
CA ARG A 345 -22.01 9.20 0.90
C ARG A 345 -23.28 10.04 1.00
N ASP A 346 -23.16 11.33 0.66
CA ASP A 346 -24.30 12.24 0.59
C ASP A 346 -24.83 12.28 -0.86
N PRO A 347 -26.08 11.81 -1.13
CA PRO A 347 -26.65 11.83 -2.48
C PRO A 347 -26.75 13.22 -3.11
N LEU A 348 -26.74 14.27 -2.28
CA LEU A 348 -26.81 15.67 -2.70
C LEU A 348 -25.44 16.34 -2.76
N CYS A 349 -24.35 15.56 -2.73
CA CYS A 349 -23.00 16.10 -2.79
C CYS A 349 -22.68 16.57 -4.22
N GLU A 350 -22.25 17.82 -4.36
CA GLU A 350 -21.89 18.43 -5.66
C GLU A 350 -20.64 17.84 -6.30
N VAL A 351 -19.77 17.17 -5.52
CA VAL A 351 -18.52 16.61 -6.02
C VAL A 351 -18.67 15.13 -6.39
N CYS A 352 -19.26 14.31 -5.51
CA CYS A 352 -19.38 12.87 -5.73
C CYS A 352 -20.84 12.39 -5.84
N GLY A 353 -21.80 13.33 -5.79
CA GLY A 353 -23.21 13.05 -5.81
C GLY A 353 -23.69 12.54 -7.17
N GLY A 354 -24.57 11.59 -7.14
CA GLY A 354 -25.18 10.93 -8.27
C GLY A 354 -25.31 9.46 -8.05
#